data_b06df8a414788fd75b3bbc0bd4b17a63
#
_entry.id   b06df8a414788fd75b3bbc0bd4b17a63
#
_cell.length_a   1.000
_cell.length_b   1.000
_cell.length_c   1.000
_cell.angle_alpha   90.00
_cell.angle_beta   90.00
_cell.angle_gamma   90.00
#
_symmetry.space_group_name_H-M   'P 1'
#
loop_
_entity.id
_entity.type
_entity.pdbx_description
1 polymer ?
#
loop_
_entity_poly.entity_id
_entity_poly.type
_entity_poly.pdbx_seq_one_letter_code
_entity_poly.pdbx_strand_id
1 'polypeptide(L)'
;MKCTARNVRILTSEEMLTILRKSATLYSEYVDTTLLFIFRKSKSDSYDYYEVRFGKINFMHLAGIKSESLNANEFYEACISGEITREQCKPRRDARTMYSKIGVMEKILDLRNSKCYKIGEKDLVTRDNDFEMATGNSTGGIG
;
A
#
# COMPACT_ATOMS: atom_id res chain seq x y z
N MET A 1 21.91 0.47 -15.71
CA MET A 1 21.83 -0.02 -14.33
C MET A 1 20.96 -1.26 -14.31
N LYS A 2 21.54 -2.45 -14.15
CA LYS A 2 20.75 -3.68 -14.05
C LYS A 2 20.04 -3.67 -12.70
N CYS A 3 18.73 -3.51 -12.71
CA CYS A 3 17.93 -3.70 -11.54
C CYS A 3 17.99 -5.19 -11.18
N THR A 4 18.85 -5.54 -10.23
CA THR A 4 18.88 -6.89 -9.68
C THR A 4 17.52 -7.14 -9.03
N ALA A 5 16.76 -8.07 -9.57
CA ALA A 5 15.50 -8.50 -8.98
C ALA A 5 15.77 -8.89 -7.52
N ARG A 6 15.29 -8.08 -6.58
CA ARG A 6 15.35 -8.44 -5.16
C ARG A 6 14.64 -9.77 -4.99
N ASN A 7 15.30 -10.71 -4.35
CA ASN A 7 14.67 -11.97 -3.97
C ASN A 7 13.49 -11.64 -3.06
N VAL A 8 12.28 -11.87 -3.55
CA VAL A 8 11.05 -11.66 -2.77
C VAL A 8 10.92 -12.84 -1.81
N ARG A 9 10.86 -12.54 -0.52
CA ARG A 9 10.61 -13.54 0.50
C ARG A 9 9.17 -14.05 0.39
N ILE A 10 9.02 -15.36 0.32
CA ILE A 10 7.72 -16.02 0.44
C ILE A 10 7.31 -16.00 1.91
N LEU A 11 6.15 -15.39 2.20
CA LEU A 11 5.60 -15.34 3.55
C LEU A 11 4.83 -16.62 3.85
N THR A 12 4.93 -17.10 5.08
CA THR A 12 4.02 -18.14 5.57
C THR A 12 2.61 -17.58 5.71
N SER A 13 1.60 -18.45 5.75
CA SER A 13 0.21 -18.01 5.94
C SER A 13 0.06 -17.21 7.23
N GLU A 14 0.66 -17.64 8.32
CA GLU A 14 0.63 -16.97 9.62
C GLU A 14 1.29 -15.58 9.56
N GLU A 15 2.48 -15.49 8.98
CA GLU A 15 3.16 -14.20 8.78
C GLU A 15 2.31 -13.23 7.96
N MET A 16 1.72 -13.70 6.85
CA MET A 16 0.89 -12.90 5.97
C MET A 16 -0.35 -12.36 6.68
N LEU A 17 -1.08 -13.21 7.38
CA LEU A 17 -2.28 -12.81 8.12
C LEU A 17 -1.95 -11.84 9.27
N THR A 18 -0.83 -12.04 9.95
CA THR A 18 -0.34 -11.12 10.99
C THR A 18 -0.03 -9.75 10.41
N ILE A 19 0.66 -9.68 9.28
CA ILE A 19 0.97 -8.40 8.61
C ILE A 19 -0.30 -7.71 8.14
N LEU A 20 -1.23 -8.44 7.53
CA LEU A 20 -2.50 -7.88 7.06
C LEU A 20 -3.31 -7.27 8.22
N ARG A 21 -3.40 -7.95 9.34
CA ARG A 21 -4.08 -7.45 10.53
C ARG A 21 -3.43 -6.18 11.08
N LYS A 22 -2.12 -6.18 11.26
CA LYS A 22 -1.37 -5.01 11.72
C LYS A 22 -1.50 -3.84 10.75
N SER A 23 -1.37 -4.12 9.46
CA SER A 23 -1.51 -3.11 8.41
C SER A 23 -2.91 -2.52 8.35
N ALA A 24 -3.95 -3.33 8.53
CA ALA A 24 -5.33 -2.86 8.60
C ALA A 24 -5.53 -1.93 9.81
N THR A 25 -4.94 -2.25 10.95
CA THR A 25 -4.98 -1.41 12.15
C THR A 25 -4.30 -0.07 11.91
N LEU A 26 -3.13 -0.05 11.27
CA LEU A 26 -2.47 1.20 10.87
C LEU A 26 -3.31 2.00 9.88
N TYR A 27 -3.85 1.31 8.87
CA TYR A 27 -4.71 1.92 7.85
C TYR A 27 -5.97 2.53 8.43
N SER A 28 -6.53 1.94 9.48
CA SER A 28 -7.74 2.41 10.15
C SER A 28 -7.60 3.83 10.73
N GLU A 29 -6.39 4.24 11.05
CA GLU A 29 -6.12 5.60 11.53
C GLU A 29 -6.36 6.67 10.45
N TYR A 30 -6.32 6.27 9.18
CA TYR A 30 -6.48 7.18 8.03
C TYR A 30 -7.84 7.06 7.35
N VAL A 31 -8.56 5.98 7.57
CA VAL A 31 -9.90 5.77 6.99
C VAL A 31 -10.85 6.83 7.51
N ASP A 32 -11.67 7.35 6.58
CA ASP A 32 -12.64 8.43 6.85
C ASP A 32 -12.01 9.75 7.30
N THR A 33 -10.71 9.91 7.16
CA THR A 33 -10.00 11.16 7.38
C THR A 33 -9.44 11.71 6.07
N THR A 34 -9.26 13.03 6.04
CA THR A 34 -8.53 13.68 4.94
C THR A 34 -7.14 14.02 5.44
N LEU A 35 -6.12 13.52 4.75
CA LEU A 35 -4.73 13.85 5.01
C LEU A 35 -4.28 14.94 4.03
N LEU A 36 -3.56 15.92 4.53
CA LEU A 36 -2.89 16.91 3.72
C LEU A 36 -1.43 16.50 3.54
N PHE A 37 -1.06 16.16 2.32
CA PHE A 37 0.32 15.89 1.96
C PHE A 37 0.96 17.17 1.43
N ILE A 38 2.05 17.59 2.05
CA ILE A 38 2.79 18.80 1.70
C ILE A 38 4.19 18.38 1.25
N PHE A 39 4.53 18.72 0.02
CA PHE A 39 5.84 18.43 -0.54
C PHE A 39 6.57 19.72 -0.91
N ARG A 40 7.77 19.88 -0.38
CA ARG A 40 8.64 20.97 -0.78
C ARG A 40 9.24 20.67 -2.15
N LYS A 41 9.13 21.61 -3.07
CA LYS A 41 9.81 21.52 -4.36
C LYS A 41 11.32 21.65 -4.15
N SER A 42 12.08 20.82 -4.85
CA SER A 42 13.54 20.82 -4.75
C SER A 42 14.12 22.21 -5.02
N LYS A 43 14.96 22.70 -4.12
CA LYS A 43 15.70 23.96 -4.21
C LYS A 43 14.82 25.24 -4.31
N SER A 44 13.58 25.20 -3.88
CA SER A 44 12.70 26.37 -3.84
C SER A 44 11.93 26.42 -2.54
N ASP A 45 11.35 27.59 -2.20
CA ASP A 45 10.46 27.79 -1.06
C ASP A 45 8.99 27.50 -1.42
N SER A 46 8.73 26.93 -2.59
CA SER A 46 7.39 26.56 -3.00
C SER A 46 7.05 25.12 -2.61
N TYR A 47 5.76 24.90 -2.35
CA TYR A 47 5.20 23.63 -1.86
C TYR A 47 4.05 23.18 -2.75
N ASP A 48 3.95 21.88 -2.94
CA ASP A 48 2.76 21.23 -3.50
C ASP A 48 1.90 20.68 -2.34
N TYR A 49 0.59 20.81 -2.48
CA TYR A 49 -0.40 20.40 -1.50
C TYR A 49 -1.36 19.41 -2.12
N TYR A 50 -1.61 18.28 -1.45
CA TYR A 50 -2.56 17.28 -1.91
C TYR A 50 -3.44 16.83 -0.76
N GLU A 51 -4.74 16.86 -0.98
CA GLU A 51 -5.70 16.19 -0.10
C GLU A 51 -5.81 14.73 -0.50
N VAL A 52 -5.56 13.83 0.43
CA VAL A 52 -5.59 12.39 0.21
C VAL A 52 -6.59 11.74 1.14
N ARG A 53 -7.46 10.93 0.58
CA ARG A 53 -8.45 10.16 1.33
C ARG A 53 -8.18 8.66 1.16
N PHE A 54 -8.19 7.95 2.27
CA PHE A 54 -8.04 6.51 2.32
C PHE A 54 -9.42 5.86 2.50
N GLY A 55 -9.86 5.10 1.51
CA GLY A 55 -11.10 4.35 1.58
C GLY A 55 -10.86 2.90 1.98
N LYS A 56 -11.79 2.30 2.72
CA LYS A 56 -11.76 0.86 3.07
C LYS A 56 -11.59 -0.04 1.86
N ILE A 57 -12.23 0.32 0.74
CA ILE A 57 -12.19 -0.44 -0.51
C ILE A 57 -10.80 -0.52 -1.15
N ASN A 58 -9.90 0.38 -0.82
CA ASN A 58 -8.56 0.42 -1.42
C ASN A 58 -7.56 -0.50 -0.70
N PHE A 59 -7.88 -0.95 0.50
CA PHE A 59 -6.96 -1.75 1.32
C PHE A 59 -6.60 -3.09 0.66
N MET A 60 -7.59 -3.80 0.13
CA MET A 60 -7.36 -5.08 -0.55
C MET A 60 -6.47 -4.93 -1.79
N HIS A 61 -6.68 -3.86 -2.56
CA HIS A 61 -5.85 -3.54 -3.71
C HIS A 61 -4.41 -3.19 -3.32
N LEU A 62 -4.24 -2.43 -2.24
CA LEU A 62 -2.93 -2.07 -1.70
C LEU A 62 -2.12 -3.31 -1.32
N ALA A 63 -2.77 -4.34 -0.79
CA ALA A 63 -2.15 -5.62 -0.45
C ALA A 63 -1.83 -6.50 -1.67
N GLY A 64 -2.30 -6.14 -2.85
CA GLY A 64 -2.14 -6.96 -4.06
C GLY A 64 -2.99 -8.24 -4.03
N ILE A 65 -4.10 -8.20 -3.32
CA ILE A 65 -5.01 -9.34 -3.09
C ILE A 65 -6.31 -9.14 -3.86
N LYS A 66 -6.88 -10.25 -4.28
CA LYS A 66 -8.29 -10.41 -4.62
C LYS A 66 -8.89 -11.51 -3.77
N SER A 67 -10.16 -11.41 -3.49
CA SER A 67 -10.91 -12.47 -2.82
C SER A 67 -12.11 -12.87 -3.66
N GLU A 68 -12.40 -14.17 -3.70
CA GLU A 68 -13.57 -14.70 -4.40
C GLU A 68 -14.81 -14.70 -3.51
N SER A 69 -14.61 -14.70 -2.19
CA SER A 69 -15.70 -14.79 -1.19
C SER A 69 -16.02 -13.47 -0.50
N LEU A 70 -15.09 -12.50 -0.50
CA LEU A 70 -15.24 -11.21 0.17
C LEU A 70 -15.12 -10.06 -0.83
N ASN A 71 -16.02 -9.08 -0.72
CA ASN A 71 -15.79 -7.80 -1.39
C ASN A 71 -14.71 -6.97 -0.66
N ALA A 72 -14.32 -5.83 -1.23
CA ALA A 72 -13.21 -5.04 -0.69
C ALA A 72 -13.47 -4.49 0.72
N ASN A 73 -14.71 -4.10 1.04
CA ASN A 73 -15.08 -3.66 2.38
C ASN A 73 -15.05 -4.82 3.38
N GLU A 74 -15.64 -5.96 3.01
CA GLU A 74 -15.65 -7.16 3.84
C GLU A 74 -14.23 -7.67 4.10
N PHE A 75 -13.36 -7.61 3.10
CA PHE A 75 -11.96 -7.96 3.25
C PHE A 75 -11.26 -7.10 4.30
N TYR A 76 -11.43 -5.78 4.21
CA TYR A 76 -10.86 -4.86 5.18
C TYR A 76 -11.37 -5.12 6.60
N GLU A 77 -12.69 -5.29 6.76
CA GLU A 77 -13.29 -5.58 8.06
C GLU A 77 -12.79 -6.92 8.64
N ALA A 78 -12.64 -7.94 7.79
CA ALA A 78 -12.09 -9.23 8.21
C ALA A 78 -10.63 -9.11 8.67
N CYS A 79 -9.84 -8.25 8.02
CA CYS A 79 -8.48 -7.97 8.48
C CYS A 79 -8.46 -7.26 9.84
N ILE A 80 -9.35 -6.28 10.05
CA ILE A 80 -9.47 -5.56 11.33
C ILE A 80 -9.90 -6.48 12.45
N SER A 81 -10.91 -7.32 12.23
CA SER A 81 -11.44 -8.25 13.24
C SER A 81 -10.50 -9.45 13.50
N GLY A 82 -9.57 -9.71 12.59
CA GLY A 82 -8.69 -10.88 12.63
C GLY A 82 -9.33 -12.17 12.13
N GLU A 83 -10.49 -12.08 11.49
CA GLU A 83 -11.22 -13.23 10.94
C GLU A 83 -10.76 -13.61 9.53
N ILE A 84 -9.87 -12.83 8.93
CA ILE A 84 -9.31 -13.12 7.60
C ILE A 84 -8.59 -14.47 7.58
N THR A 85 -8.82 -15.26 6.54
CA THR A 85 -8.19 -16.56 6.32
C THR A 85 -7.29 -16.54 5.10
N ARG A 86 -6.35 -17.48 5.02
CA ARG A 86 -5.43 -17.59 3.88
C ARG A 86 -6.16 -17.86 2.57
N GLU A 87 -7.20 -18.67 2.62
CA GLU A 87 -8.02 -19.05 1.46
C GLU A 87 -8.74 -17.87 0.84
N GLN A 88 -9.05 -16.86 1.63
CA GLN A 88 -9.67 -15.62 1.18
C GLN A 88 -8.68 -14.65 0.52
N CYS A 89 -7.39 -14.96 0.57
CA CYS A 89 -6.31 -14.13 0.05
C CYS A 89 -5.69 -14.78 -1.17
N LYS A 90 -6.11 -14.36 -2.36
CA LYS A 90 -5.51 -14.80 -3.61
C LYS A 90 -4.71 -13.65 -4.25
N PRO A 91 -3.61 -13.96 -4.96
CA PRO A 91 -2.89 -12.93 -5.68
C PRO A 91 -3.78 -12.25 -6.72
N ARG A 92 -3.77 -10.93 -6.75
CA ARG A 92 -4.46 -10.17 -7.80
C ARG A 92 -3.80 -10.35 -9.16
N ARG A 93 -2.49 -10.30 -9.19
CA ARG A 93 -1.63 -10.49 -10.36
C ARG A 93 -0.91 -11.85 -10.31
N ASP A 94 0.03 -11.93 -9.40
CA ASP A 94 0.87 -13.09 -9.14
C ASP A 94 1.29 -13.11 -7.67
N ALA A 95 1.72 -14.28 -7.20
CA ALA A 95 2.10 -14.49 -5.81
C ALA A 95 3.30 -13.62 -5.39
N ARG A 96 4.27 -13.44 -6.28
CA ARG A 96 5.47 -12.63 -6.01
C ARG A 96 5.10 -11.17 -5.72
N THR A 97 4.25 -10.59 -6.55
CA THR A 97 3.76 -9.21 -6.37
C THR A 97 2.98 -9.08 -5.06
N MET A 98 2.11 -10.04 -4.75
CA MET A 98 1.36 -10.05 -3.49
C MET A 98 2.29 -10.09 -2.27
N TYR A 99 3.23 -11.03 -2.22
CA TYR A 99 4.18 -11.12 -1.11
C TYR A 99 5.06 -9.87 -0.99
N SER A 100 5.48 -9.30 -2.10
CA SER A 100 6.25 -8.07 -2.13
C SER A 100 5.48 -6.90 -1.53
N LYS A 101 4.21 -6.72 -1.90
CA LYS A 101 3.35 -5.67 -1.38
C LYS A 101 3.05 -5.85 0.11
N ILE A 102 2.66 -7.04 0.52
CA ILE A 102 2.37 -7.35 1.92
C ILE A 102 3.61 -7.14 2.79
N GLY A 103 4.76 -7.58 2.33
CA GLY A 103 6.02 -7.49 3.08
C GLY A 103 6.47 -6.06 3.42
N VAL A 104 5.98 -5.05 2.71
CA VAL A 104 6.34 -3.64 2.93
C VAL A 104 5.19 -2.79 3.50
N MET A 105 3.99 -3.35 3.63
CA MET A 105 2.78 -2.59 3.98
C MET A 105 2.92 -1.80 5.29
N GLU A 106 3.42 -2.42 6.35
CA GLU A 106 3.54 -1.75 7.65
C GLU A 106 4.43 -0.51 7.56
N LYS A 107 5.52 -0.58 6.81
CA LYS A 107 6.44 0.54 6.63
C LYS A 107 5.87 1.63 5.74
N ILE A 108 5.14 1.27 4.69
CA ILE A 108 4.50 2.22 3.79
C ILE A 108 3.37 2.96 4.49
N LEU A 109 2.62 2.28 5.35
CA LEU A 109 1.48 2.85 6.07
C LEU A 109 1.89 3.65 7.31
N ASP A 110 3.16 3.63 7.70
CA ASP A 110 3.68 4.52 8.74
C ASP A 110 3.97 5.92 8.17
N LEU A 111 2.91 6.60 7.71
CA LEU A 111 3.00 7.88 7.01
C LEU A 111 3.45 9.03 7.90
N ARG A 112 3.22 8.94 9.21
CA ARG A 112 3.55 10.03 10.15
C ARG A 112 5.02 10.08 10.52
N ASN A 113 5.69 8.92 10.50
CA ASN A 113 7.07 8.76 10.96
C ASN A 113 8.07 8.59 9.82
N SER A 114 7.59 8.41 8.58
CA SER A 114 8.42 8.17 7.41
C SER A 114 8.69 9.45 6.63
N LYS A 115 9.89 9.60 6.10
CA LYS A 115 10.16 10.58 5.06
C LYS A 115 9.54 10.11 3.76
N CYS A 116 8.55 10.83 3.28
CA CYS A 116 7.87 10.54 2.04
C CYS A 116 8.38 11.41 0.90
N TYR A 117 8.43 10.84 -0.29
CA TYR A 117 8.80 11.52 -1.52
C TYR A 117 7.62 11.48 -2.49
N LYS A 118 7.44 12.56 -3.23
CA LYS A 118 6.53 12.59 -4.36
C LYS A 118 7.25 12.08 -5.60
N ILE A 119 6.58 11.20 -6.35
CA ILE A 119 7.04 10.71 -7.64
C ILE A 119 6.08 11.23 -8.70
N GLY A 120 6.58 12.04 -9.64
CA GLY A 120 5.76 12.59 -10.73
C GLY A 120 5.40 11.52 -11.77
N GLU A 121 4.34 11.78 -12.54
CA GLU A 121 3.81 10.88 -13.57
C GLU A 121 4.90 10.40 -14.55
N LYS A 122 5.76 11.30 -15.00
CA LYS A 122 6.84 11.00 -15.94
C LYS A 122 7.90 10.03 -15.41
N ASP A 123 7.99 9.89 -14.10
CA ASP A 123 8.96 9.01 -13.41
C ASP A 123 8.32 7.68 -13.00
N LEU A 124 7.00 7.54 -13.22
CA LEU A 124 6.25 6.33 -12.92
C LEU A 124 6.28 5.39 -14.13
N VAL A 125 6.90 4.23 -13.94
CA VAL A 125 6.82 3.13 -14.89
C VAL A 125 5.72 2.19 -14.44
N THR A 126 4.50 2.47 -14.85
CA THR A 126 3.34 1.61 -14.56
C THR A 126 2.78 1.03 -15.85
N ARG A 127 2.19 -0.16 -15.75
CA ARG A 127 1.46 -0.75 -16.89
C ARG A 127 0.05 -0.18 -17.02
N ASP A 128 -0.48 0.32 -15.94
CA ASP A 128 -1.81 0.91 -15.84
C ASP A 128 -1.62 2.40 -15.53
N ASN A 129 -2.04 3.28 -16.44
CA ASN A 129 -1.93 4.73 -16.30
C ASN A 129 -2.98 5.31 -15.33
N ASP A 130 -3.31 4.58 -14.26
CA ASP A 130 -4.34 4.98 -13.30
C ASP A 130 -3.85 5.98 -12.24
N PHE A 131 -2.57 6.34 -12.29
CA PHE A 131 -1.97 7.21 -11.29
C PHE A 131 -1.43 8.49 -11.91
N GLU A 132 -1.89 9.63 -11.42
CA GLU A 132 -1.31 10.93 -11.75
C GLU A 132 0.00 11.17 -10.99
N MET A 133 0.12 10.57 -9.81
CA MET A 133 1.32 10.65 -8.97
C MET A 133 1.37 9.50 -7.97
N ALA A 134 2.53 9.33 -7.39
CA ALA A 134 2.73 8.43 -6.26
C ALA A 134 3.52 9.12 -5.15
N THR A 135 3.35 8.67 -3.94
CA THR A 135 4.23 8.99 -2.81
C THR A 135 4.90 7.71 -2.33
N GLY A 136 6.06 7.85 -1.77
CA GLY A 136 6.79 6.69 -1.27
C GLY A 136 7.89 7.08 -0.31
N ASN A 137 8.47 6.07 0.30
CA ASN A 137 9.67 6.17 1.13
C ASN A 137 10.75 5.23 0.59
N SER A 138 11.87 5.11 1.31
CA SER A 138 12.97 4.23 0.90
C SER A 138 12.60 2.73 0.80
N THR A 139 11.45 2.34 1.31
CA THR A 139 10.95 0.95 1.32
C THR A 139 10.01 0.68 0.15
N GLY A 140 9.12 1.62 -0.18
CA GLY A 140 8.13 1.45 -1.23
C GLY A 140 7.28 2.71 -1.45
N GLY A 141 6.28 2.61 -2.30
CA GLY A 141 5.41 3.72 -2.65
C GLY A 141 3.93 3.33 -2.73
N ILE A 142 3.12 4.35 -2.65
CA ILE A 142 1.66 4.30 -2.81
C ILE A 142 1.29 5.26 -3.94
N GLY A 143 0.61 4.74 -4.93
CA GLY A 143 0.06 5.54 -6.02
C GLY A 143 -1.38 5.97 -5.78
#